data_a5d02da8e1f01bd43966a3d21400dc36
#
_entry.id   a5d02da8e1f01bd43966a3d21400dc36
#
_cell.length_a   1.000
_cell.length_b   1.000
_cell.length_c   1.000
_cell.angle_alpha   90.00
_cell.angle_beta   90.00
_cell.angle_gamma   90.00
#
_symmetry.space_group_name_H-M   'P 1'
#
loop_
_entity.id
_entity.type
_entity.pdbx_description
1 polymer ?
#
loop_
_entity_poly.entity_id
_entity_poly.type
_entity_poly.pdbx_seq_one_letter_code
_entity_poly.pdbx_strand_id
1 'polypeptide(L)'
;MLNQTTNKKPRAFTNIFLHLHPANVREDAIAFNRTFGLGGMAALLIVIQFLTGIMLRFYYEPFPGLAYDSIIHLQNNVLFGRLIRNIHHWSGVFLVIITFLHLLRTFFTGAYQSPRQVNWIIGLLLLALVIFSNFTGYLLPWDQLAYWAITVSTSILQYIPLIGNSLKEFIIAGTEVNADTLLIFYNLHSSVLPILILLLMAYHFWRVRKAGGVIVSNDVEEKKMVPSYPNLVYREGVVALVLIAIVLTFAVLANAPLLDVANPNYSLNPTKAPWYFAGIQELLMHFHPFFAGFFIPLLAIILVSFLPFLKYREPATGKWFHSENGKSASKFS
;
A
#
# COMPACT_ATOMS: atom_id res chain seq x y z
N MET A 1 17.87 -33.99 -47.64
CA MET A 1 16.62 -33.28 -47.28
C MET A 1 16.79 -32.77 -45.86
N LEU A 2 17.07 -31.47 -45.74
CA LEU A 2 17.31 -30.79 -44.47
C LEU A 2 15.97 -30.41 -43.87
N ASN A 3 15.66 -30.96 -42.72
CA ASN A 3 14.46 -30.61 -41.93
C ASN A 3 14.60 -29.21 -41.35
N GLN A 4 13.97 -28.21 -41.97
CA GLN A 4 13.82 -26.87 -41.42
C GLN A 4 12.80 -26.94 -40.28
N THR A 5 13.27 -26.97 -39.04
CA THR A 5 12.45 -26.71 -37.85
C THR A 5 12.01 -25.28 -37.90
N THR A 6 10.76 -25.05 -38.29
CA THR A 6 10.12 -23.71 -38.24
C THR A 6 10.04 -23.24 -36.79
N ASN A 7 10.92 -22.31 -36.48
CA ASN A 7 10.93 -21.59 -35.22
C ASN A 7 9.67 -20.68 -35.17
N LYS A 8 8.53 -21.22 -34.71
CA LYS A 8 7.29 -20.46 -34.53
C LYS A 8 7.53 -19.40 -33.48
N LYS A 9 7.58 -18.12 -33.89
CA LYS A 9 7.60 -16.97 -32.98
C LYS A 9 6.44 -17.10 -31.97
N PRO A 10 6.66 -16.84 -30.68
CA PRO A 10 5.61 -16.96 -29.68
C PRO A 10 4.46 -16.00 -30.00
N ARG A 11 3.23 -16.46 -29.77
CA ARG A 11 1.99 -15.70 -30.00
C ARG A 11 1.96 -14.43 -29.14
N ALA A 12 1.25 -13.39 -29.56
CA ALA A 12 1.19 -12.07 -28.90
C ALA A 12 0.95 -12.12 -27.37
N PHE A 13 0.20 -13.11 -26.90
CA PHE A 13 -0.05 -13.32 -25.45
C PHE A 13 1.22 -13.70 -24.66
N THR A 14 2.15 -14.45 -25.22
CA THR A 14 3.44 -14.75 -24.58
C THR A 14 4.33 -13.51 -24.50
N ASN A 15 4.16 -12.51 -25.37
CA ASN A 15 4.92 -11.28 -25.34
C ASN A 15 4.53 -10.38 -24.14
N ILE A 16 3.25 -10.33 -23.73
CA ILE A 16 2.81 -9.51 -22.56
C ILE A 16 3.46 -10.07 -21.29
N PHE A 17 3.44 -11.38 -21.07
CA PHE A 17 4.10 -11.98 -19.90
C PHE A 17 5.62 -11.77 -19.89
N LEU A 18 6.27 -11.87 -21.06
CA LEU A 18 7.70 -11.62 -21.18
C LEU A 18 8.09 -10.13 -21.04
N HIS A 19 7.15 -9.20 -21.22
CA HIS A 19 7.38 -7.79 -20.89
C HIS A 19 7.32 -7.54 -19.38
N LEU A 20 6.49 -8.26 -18.64
CA LEU A 20 6.38 -8.16 -17.18
C LEU A 20 7.49 -8.96 -16.48
N HIS A 21 7.82 -10.16 -17.00
CA HIS A 21 8.81 -11.08 -16.42
C HIS A 21 9.99 -11.32 -17.38
N PRO A 22 11.22 -11.52 -16.87
CA PRO A 22 12.32 -12.00 -17.70
C PRO A 22 12.01 -13.43 -18.21
N ALA A 23 12.56 -13.82 -19.34
CA ALA A 23 12.32 -15.16 -19.93
C ALA A 23 12.73 -16.30 -18.97
N ASN A 24 13.85 -16.12 -18.28
CA ASN A 24 14.37 -17.05 -17.30
C ASN A 24 14.63 -16.33 -15.97
N VAL A 25 14.43 -17.07 -14.87
CA VAL A 25 14.68 -16.64 -13.50
C VAL A 25 15.54 -17.65 -12.76
N ARG A 26 16.27 -17.23 -11.75
CA ARG A 26 16.98 -18.16 -10.87
C ARG A 26 15.99 -18.99 -10.07
N GLU A 27 16.19 -20.32 -10.02
CA GLU A 27 15.31 -21.25 -9.30
C GLU A 27 15.22 -20.92 -7.81
N ASP A 28 16.33 -20.55 -7.19
CA ASP A 28 16.39 -20.15 -5.78
C ASP A 28 15.70 -18.80 -5.49
N ALA A 29 15.59 -17.91 -6.48
CA ALA A 29 14.90 -16.62 -6.34
C ALA A 29 13.38 -16.77 -6.28
N ILE A 30 12.81 -17.81 -6.87
CA ILE A 30 11.37 -18.05 -6.90
C ILE A 30 10.87 -18.94 -5.75
N ALA A 31 11.74 -19.33 -4.82
CA ALA A 31 11.31 -20.04 -3.62
C ALA A 31 10.37 -19.15 -2.78
N PHE A 32 9.23 -19.70 -2.34
CA PHE A 32 8.17 -18.94 -1.67
C PHE A 32 8.67 -18.20 -0.43
N ASN A 33 9.51 -18.83 0.38
CA ASN A 33 10.08 -18.26 1.61
C ASN A 33 11.03 -17.07 1.38
N ARG A 34 11.41 -16.76 0.13
CA ARG A 34 12.25 -15.59 -0.18
C ARG A 34 11.46 -14.28 -0.12
N THR A 35 10.25 -14.29 -0.66
CA THR A 35 9.45 -13.06 -0.80
C THR A 35 8.04 -13.20 -0.25
N PHE A 36 7.57 -14.42 0.02
CA PHE A 36 6.18 -14.76 0.32
C PHE A 36 5.17 -14.18 -0.68
N GLY A 37 5.63 -13.79 -1.87
CA GLY A 37 4.80 -13.14 -2.89
C GLY A 37 4.33 -11.72 -2.53
N LEU A 38 4.85 -11.10 -1.45
CA LEU A 38 4.32 -9.86 -0.87
C LEU A 38 4.24 -8.70 -1.89
N GLY A 39 5.26 -8.52 -2.74
CA GLY A 39 5.23 -7.48 -3.78
C GLY A 39 4.15 -7.72 -4.84
N GLY A 40 3.97 -8.98 -5.26
CA GLY A 40 2.89 -9.37 -6.19
C GLY A 40 1.50 -9.23 -5.56
N MET A 41 1.35 -9.62 -4.29
CA MET A 41 0.11 -9.42 -3.54
C MET A 41 -0.26 -7.94 -3.43
N ALA A 42 0.69 -7.06 -3.10
CA ALA A 42 0.45 -5.61 -3.05
C ALA A 42 -0.01 -5.07 -4.42
N ALA A 43 0.64 -5.49 -5.50
CA ALA A 43 0.24 -5.08 -6.85
C ALA A 43 -1.17 -5.56 -7.22
N LEU A 44 -1.52 -6.80 -6.90
CA LEU A 44 -2.88 -7.34 -7.12
C LEU A 44 -3.92 -6.55 -6.31
N LEU A 45 -3.64 -6.25 -5.05
CA LEU A 45 -4.54 -5.45 -4.22
C LEU A 45 -4.73 -4.03 -4.77
N ILE A 46 -3.68 -3.40 -5.33
CA ILE A 46 -3.80 -2.10 -6.02
C ILE A 46 -4.73 -2.22 -7.23
N VAL A 47 -4.63 -3.29 -8.02
CA VAL A 47 -5.56 -3.53 -9.14
C VAL A 47 -6.99 -3.72 -8.65
N ILE A 48 -7.22 -4.50 -7.59
CA ILE A 48 -8.55 -4.69 -6.99
C ILE A 48 -9.10 -3.34 -6.49
N GLN A 49 -8.30 -2.53 -5.80
CA GLN A 49 -8.68 -1.20 -5.33
C GLN A 49 -9.09 -0.29 -6.50
N PHE A 50 -8.32 -0.32 -7.58
CA PHE A 50 -8.60 0.51 -8.75
C PHE A 50 -9.92 0.10 -9.42
N LEU A 51 -10.13 -1.20 -9.65
CA LEU A 51 -11.36 -1.71 -10.28
C LEU A 51 -12.60 -1.45 -9.42
N THR A 52 -12.53 -1.79 -8.12
CA THR A 52 -13.65 -1.56 -7.21
C THR A 52 -13.90 -0.07 -6.96
N GLY A 53 -12.85 0.76 -6.89
CA GLY A 53 -12.96 2.21 -6.75
C GLY A 53 -13.67 2.86 -7.93
N ILE A 54 -13.37 2.45 -9.17
CA ILE A 54 -14.11 2.92 -10.36
C ILE A 54 -15.58 2.55 -10.27
N MET A 55 -15.91 1.33 -9.84
CA MET A 55 -17.31 0.89 -9.70
C MET A 55 -18.05 1.72 -8.63
N LEU A 56 -17.42 1.98 -7.48
CA LEU A 56 -18.00 2.81 -6.43
C LEU A 56 -18.24 4.24 -6.88
N ARG A 57 -17.35 4.79 -7.70
CA ARG A 57 -17.44 6.17 -8.19
C ARG A 57 -18.71 6.45 -8.99
N PHE A 58 -19.30 5.46 -9.64
CA PHE A 58 -20.55 5.63 -10.41
C PHE A 58 -21.78 5.93 -9.53
N TYR A 59 -21.73 5.61 -8.24
CA TYR A 59 -22.86 5.73 -7.32
C TYR A 59 -22.61 6.72 -6.20
N TYR A 60 -21.36 7.14 -5.98
CA TYR A 60 -20.99 8.00 -4.87
C TYR A 60 -21.16 9.48 -5.23
N GLU A 61 -21.82 10.24 -4.35
CA GLU A 61 -22.04 11.67 -4.49
C GLU A 61 -21.27 12.45 -3.42
N PRO A 62 -20.20 13.22 -3.79
CA PRO A 62 -19.27 13.84 -2.84
C PRO A 62 -19.80 15.16 -2.24
N PHE A 63 -21.00 15.15 -1.67
CA PHE A 63 -21.60 16.29 -0.97
C PHE A 63 -22.09 15.86 0.42
N PRO A 64 -21.90 16.66 1.48
CA PRO A 64 -22.24 16.29 2.86
C PRO A 64 -23.66 15.76 3.05
N GLY A 65 -24.65 16.35 2.37
CA GLY A 65 -26.05 15.91 2.42
C GLY A 65 -26.36 14.65 1.60
N LEU A 66 -25.47 14.18 0.73
CA LEU A 66 -25.70 13.07 -0.20
C LEU A 66 -24.70 11.92 -0.03
N ALA A 67 -23.50 12.21 0.47
CA ALA A 67 -22.41 11.24 0.54
C ALA A 67 -22.81 10.00 1.36
N TYR A 68 -23.34 10.20 2.56
CA TYR A 68 -23.79 9.11 3.41
C TYR A 68 -24.94 8.34 2.78
N ASP A 69 -25.95 9.04 2.25
CA ASP A 69 -27.12 8.42 1.62
C ASP A 69 -26.75 7.64 0.35
N SER A 70 -25.79 8.12 -0.43
CA SER A 70 -25.27 7.39 -1.59
C SER A 70 -24.62 6.06 -1.21
N ILE A 71 -23.95 5.97 -0.04
CA ILE A 71 -23.42 4.71 0.50
C ILE A 71 -24.57 3.79 0.95
N ILE A 72 -25.59 4.32 1.60
CA ILE A 72 -26.78 3.55 2.00
C ILE A 72 -27.48 3.01 0.77
N HIS A 73 -27.70 3.85 -0.25
CA HIS A 73 -28.28 3.44 -1.52
C HIS A 73 -27.46 2.33 -2.20
N LEU A 74 -26.15 2.51 -2.29
CA LEU A 74 -25.23 1.52 -2.86
C LEU A 74 -25.38 0.16 -2.15
N GLN A 75 -25.41 0.14 -0.82
CA GLN A 75 -25.47 -1.11 -0.06
C GLN A 75 -26.81 -1.84 -0.14
N ASN A 76 -27.92 -1.10 -0.27
CA ASN A 76 -29.25 -1.67 -0.14
C ASN A 76 -29.99 -1.82 -1.48
N ASN A 77 -29.69 -0.97 -2.48
CA ASN A 77 -30.46 -0.90 -3.71
C ASN A 77 -29.67 -1.29 -4.96
N VAL A 78 -28.32 -1.30 -4.89
CA VAL A 78 -27.48 -1.67 -6.02
C VAL A 78 -27.11 -3.15 -5.96
N LEU A 79 -27.30 -3.89 -7.05
CA LEU A 79 -26.92 -5.30 -7.14
C LEU A 79 -25.42 -5.46 -6.90
N PHE A 80 -25.04 -6.29 -5.93
CA PHE A 80 -23.66 -6.45 -5.44
C PHE A 80 -22.99 -5.19 -4.87
N GLY A 81 -23.69 -4.08 -4.69
CA GLY A 81 -23.12 -2.83 -4.20
C GLY A 81 -22.44 -2.98 -2.84
N ARG A 82 -23.09 -3.68 -1.89
CA ARG A 82 -22.52 -4.02 -0.58
C ARG A 82 -21.23 -4.86 -0.72
N LEU A 83 -21.24 -5.86 -1.58
CA LEU A 83 -20.08 -6.73 -1.81
C LEU A 83 -18.90 -5.93 -2.39
N ILE A 84 -19.14 -5.08 -3.39
CA ILE A 84 -18.11 -4.23 -4.01
C ILE A 84 -17.51 -3.27 -2.97
N ARG A 85 -18.34 -2.64 -2.14
CA ARG A 85 -17.87 -1.77 -1.04
C ARG A 85 -17.03 -2.55 -0.03
N ASN A 86 -17.48 -3.75 0.36
CA ASN A 86 -16.74 -4.61 1.28
C ASN A 86 -15.40 -5.06 0.69
N ILE A 87 -15.36 -5.47 -0.60
CA ILE A 87 -14.10 -5.81 -1.28
C ILE A 87 -13.16 -4.61 -1.27
N HIS A 88 -13.64 -3.42 -1.62
CA HIS A 88 -12.84 -2.20 -1.61
C HIS A 88 -12.25 -1.91 -0.23
N HIS A 89 -13.06 -1.96 0.80
CA HIS A 89 -12.62 -1.73 2.18
C HIS A 89 -11.58 -2.76 2.64
N TRP A 90 -11.90 -4.05 2.55
CA TRP A 90 -11.02 -5.11 3.07
C TRP A 90 -9.73 -5.25 2.26
N SER A 91 -9.79 -5.11 0.93
CA SER A 91 -8.56 -5.09 0.15
C SER A 91 -7.69 -3.87 0.44
N GLY A 92 -8.27 -2.72 0.83
CA GLY A 92 -7.54 -1.55 1.33
C GLY A 92 -6.83 -1.83 2.66
N VAL A 93 -7.50 -2.47 3.61
CA VAL A 93 -6.89 -2.91 4.88
C VAL A 93 -5.73 -3.88 4.62
N PHE A 94 -5.95 -4.91 3.80
CA PHE A 94 -4.89 -5.86 3.44
C PHE A 94 -3.75 -5.20 2.68
N LEU A 95 -4.02 -4.20 1.84
CA LEU A 95 -2.97 -3.48 1.12
C LEU A 95 -2.00 -2.78 2.08
N VAL A 96 -2.49 -2.13 3.14
CA VAL A 96 -1.63 -1.52 4.17
C VAL A 96 -0.79 -2.59 4.87
N ILE A 97 -1.40 -3.70 5.31
CA ILE A 97 -0.70 -4.81 5.98
C ILE A 97 0.38 -5.40 5.07
N ILE A 98 0.02 -5.75 3.84
CA ILE A 98 0.93 -6.42 2.89
C ILE A 98 2.09 -5.50 2.48
N THR A 99 1.84 -4.21 2.26
CA THR A 99 2.91 -3.26 1.91
C THR A 99 3.87 -3.03 3.07
N PHE A 100 3.37 -3.01 4.31
CA PHE A 100 4.21 -2.96 5.50
C PHE A 100 5.05 -4.24 5.67
N LEU A 101 4.45 -5.41 5.53
CA LEU A 101 5.19 -6.69 5.54
C LEU A 101 6.22 -6.77 4.41
N HIS A 102 5.90 -6.22 3.23
CA HIS A 102 6.84 -6.13 2.12
C HIS A 102 8.05 -5.23 2.46
N LEU A 103 7.82 -4.11 3.13
CA LEU A 103 8.89 -3.24 3.65
C LEU A 103 9.77 -4.00 4.64
N LEU A 104 9.17 -4.67 5.65
CA LEU A 104 9.91 -5.46 6.64
C LEU A 104 10.73 -6.58 5.98
N ARG A 105 10.13 -7.29 5.01
CA ARG A 105 10.86 -8.30 4.23
C ARG A 105 12.07 -7.70 3.52
N THR A 106 11.89 -6.56 2.87
CA THR A 106 12.99 -5.88 2.15
C THR A 106 14.09 -5.44 3.12
N PHE A 107 13.70 -4.98 4.31
CA PHE A 107 14.62 -4.59 5.39
C PHE A 107 15.41 -5.80 5.92
N PHE A 108 14.74 -6.84 6.39
CA PHE A 108 15.41 -7.99 7.03
C PHE A 108 16.24 -8.87 6.08
N THR A 109 16.04 -8.73 4.78
CA THR A 109 16.83 -9.44 3.76
C THR A 109 17.96 -8.60 3.17
N GLY A 110 18.11 -7.33 3.60
CA GLY A 110 19.08 -6.39 3.04
C GLY A 110 18.80 -5.98 1.60
N ALA A 111 17.58 -6.21 1.10
CA ALA A 111 17.23 -5.98 -0.31
C ALA A 111 17.17 -4.49 -0.71
N TYR A 112 17.45 -3.59 0.21
CA TYR A 112 17.61 -2.14 -0.01
C TYR A 112 19.04 -1.71 -0.34
N GLN A 113 20.06 -2.57 -0.13
CA GLN A 113 21.46 -2.24 -0.39
C GLN A 113 21.73 -1.99 -1.88
N SER A 114 22.91 -1.46 -2.18
CA SER A 114 23.35 -1.20 -3.57
C SER A 114 23.12 -2.42 -4.48
N PRO A 115 22.60 -2.24 -5.70
CA PRO A 115 22.23 -0.99 -6.41
C PRO A 115 20.75 -0.58 -6.25
N ARG A 116 20.10 -0.91 -5.12
CA ARG A 116 18.63 -0.79 -4.93
C ARG A 116 18.21 0.39 -4.04
N GLN A 117 19.14 1.30 -3.69
CA GLN A 117 18.88 2.44 -2.79
C GLN A 117 17.70 3.29 -3.26
N VAL A 118 17.70 3.68 -4.54
CA VAL A 118 16.60 4.49 -5.10
C VAL A 118 15.27 3.74 -5.06
N ASN A 119 15.30 2.41 -5.28
CA ASN A 119 14.08 1.60 -5.24
C ASN A 119 13.51 1.48 -3.82
N TRP A 120 14.34 1.52 -2.79
CA TRP A 120 13.92 1.61 -1.40
C TRP A 120 13.16 2.91 -1.13
N ILE A 121 13.71 4.07 -1.57
CA ILE A 121 13.03 5.36 -1.43
C ILE A 121 11.67 5.36 -2.15
N ILE A 122 11.61 4.82 -3.36
CA ILE A 122 10.34 4.69 -4.10
C ILE A 122 9.35 3.79 -3.33
N GLY A 123 9.84 2.70 -2.72
CA GLY A 123 9.01 1.81 -1.89
C GLY A 123 8.45 2.50 -0.65
N LEU A 124 9.24 3.32 0.04
CA LEU A 124 8.77 4.15 1.15
C LEU A 124 7.72 5.17 0.72
N LEU A 125 7.94 5.81 -0.44
CA LEU A 125 6.97 6.75 -1.00
C LEU A 125 5.66 6.05 -1.38
N LEU A 126 5.72 4.85 -1.97
CA LEU A 126 4.54 4.03 -2.27
C LEU A 126 3.79 3.66 -0.99
N LEU A 127 4.48 3.24 0.07
CA LEU A 127 3.85 2.96 1.36
C LEU A 127 3.15 4.20 1.93
N ALA A 128 3.80 5.37 1.88
CA ALA A 128 3.21 6.62 2.33
C ALA A 128 1.94 6.97 1.51
N LEU A 129 1.98 6.80 0.18
CA LEU A 129 0.82 7.02 -0.67
C LEU A 129 -0.32 6.03 -0.41
N VAL A 130 -0.01 4.77 -0.11
CA VAL A 130 -1.02 3.76 0.28
C VAL A 130 -1.69 4.14 1.59
N ILE A 131 -0.94 4.54 2.60
CA ILE A 131 -1.48 5.02 3.90
C ILE A 131 -2.33 6.27 3.68
N PHE A 132 -1.83 7.23 2.90
CA PHE A 132 -2.56 8.47 2.62
C PHE A 132 -3.82 8.22 1.78
N SER A 133 -3.78 7.27 0.84
CA SER A 133 -4.97 6.84 0.09
C SER A 133 -6.03 6.22 1.02
N ASN A 134 -5.64 5.35 1.94
CA ASN A 134 -6.56 4.81 2.95
C ASN A 134 -7.16 5.92 3.82
N PHE A 135 -6.34 6.89 4.24
CA PHE A 135 -6.79 8.02 5.05
C PHE A 135 -7.79 8.91 4.30
N THR A 136 -7.50 9.28 3.05
CA THR A 136 -8.45 10.10 2.27
C THR A 136 -9.75 9.37 1.96
N GLY A 137 -9.69 8.06 1.70
CA GLY A 137 -10.87 7.21 1.51
C GLY A 137 -11.73 7.04 2.77
N TYR A 138 -11.10 7.17 3.94
CA TYR A 138 -11.78 7.04 5.22
C TYR A 138 -12.81 8.16 5.48
N LEU A 139 -12.61 9.36 4.92
CA LEU A 139 -13.57 10.47 5.03
C LEU A 139 -14.83 10.24 4.17
N LEU A 140 -14.71 9.55 3.05
CA LEU A 140 -15.75 9.56 2.00
C LEU A 140 -17.13 9.05 2.45
N PRO A 141 -17.26 8.07 3.38
CA PRO A 141 -18.57 7.70 3.90
C PRO A 141 -19.33 8.82 4.60
N TRP A 142 -18.64 9.89 5.00
CA TRP A 142 -19.19 11.04 5.72
C TRP A 142 -20.00 10.62 6.94
N ASP A 143 -19.53 9.58 7.62
CA ASP A 143 -20.07 9.12 8.88
C ASP A 143 -19.39 9.82 10.07
N GLN A 144 -19.91 9.58 11.25
CA GLN A 144 -19.47 10.24 12.47
C GLN A 144 -17.99 10.01 12.78
N LEU A 145 -17.49 8.80 12.57
CA LEU A 145 -16.08 8.47 12.84
C LEU A 145 -15.16 9.10 11.78
N ALA A 146 -15.55 9.07 10.52
CA ALA A 146 -14.81 9.65 9.40
C ALA A 146 -14.62 11.17 9.57
N TYR A 147 -15.70 11.88 9.88
CA TYR A 147 -15.67 13.33 10.10
C TYR A 147 -14.71 13.71 11.23
N TRP A 148 -14.84 13.05 12.38
CA TRP A 148 -13.99 13.38 13.54
C TRP A 148 -12.54 12.92 13.36
N ALA A 149 -12.28 11.81 12.63
CA ALA A 149 -10.92 11.41 12.30
C ALA A 149 -10.19 12.47 11.47
N ILE A 150 -10.86 13.07 10.47
CA ILE A 150 -10.28 14.16 9.66
C ILE A 150 -10.13 15.44 10.47
N THR A 151 -11.14 15.81 11.23
CA THR A 151 -11.11 17.02 12.09
C THR A 151 -9.92 16.96 13.06
N VAL A 152 -9.74 15.85 13.77
CA VAL A 152 -8.63 15.66 14.72
C VAL A 152 -7.29 15.62 14.00
N SER A 153 -7.17 14.83 12.92
CA SER A 153 -5.91 14.66 12.20
C SER A 153 -5.42 15.99 11.59
N THR A 154 -6.31 16.78 11.02
CA THR A 154 -5.93 18.06 10.42
C THR A 154 -5.66 19.13 11.48
N SER A 155 -6.29 19.05 12.66
CA SER A 155 -5.98 19.97 13.76
C SER A 155 -4.57 19.79 14.31
N ILE A 156 -3.95 18.60 14.18
CA ILE A 156 -2.56 18.39 14.59
C ILE A 156 -1.60 19.27 13.76
N LEU A 157 -1.95 19.57 12.51
CA LEU A 157 -1.12 20.42 11.64
C LEU A 157 -0.96 21.84 12.20
N GLN A 158 -1.93 22.35 12.97
CA GLN A 158 -1.87 23.70 13.57
C GLN A 158 -0.68 23.87 14.53
N TYR A 159 -0.16 22.76 15.07
CA TYR A 159 0.99 22.78 15.97
C TYR A 159 2.34 22.90 15.24
N ILE A 160 2.37 22.88 13.88
CA ILE A 160 3.58 23.15 13.11
C ILE A 160 3.89 24.64 13.18
N PRO A 161 5.08 25.04 13.69
CA PRO A 161 5.43 26.45 13.82
C PRO A 161 5.35 27.19 12.48
N LEU A 162 4.92 28.45 12.52
CA LEU A 162 4.84 29.41 11.43
C LEU A 162 3.82 29.12 10.33
N ILE A 163 3.65 27.86 9.92
CA ILE A 163 2.83 27.51 8.73
C ILE A 163 1.60 26.66 9.06
N GLY A 164 1.47 26.17 10.31
CA GLY A 164 0.51 25.14 10.67
C GLY A 164 -0.95 25.53 10.37
N ASN A 165 -1.39 26.72 10.73
CA ASN A 165 -2.75 27.19 10.46
C ASN A 165 -3.02 27.28 8.95
N SER A 166 -2.13 27.93 8.20
CA SER A 166 -2.28 28.08 6.75
C SER A 166 -2.25 26.72 6.06
N LEU A 167 -1.45 25.77 6.54
CA LEU A 167 -1.39 24.41 6.00
C LEU A 167 -2.69 23.64 6.26
N LYS A 168 -3.24 23.73 7.48
CA LYS A 168 -4.54 23.15 7.80
C LYS A 168 -5.63 23.73 6.89
N GLU A 169 -5.76 25.05 6.84
CA GLU A 169 -6.78 25.75 6.05
C GLU A 169 -6.67 25.42 4.56
N PHE A 170 -5.46 25.29 4.04
CA PHE A 170 -5.23 24.85 2.65
C PHE A 170 -5.73 23.42 2.42
N ILE A 171 -5.44 22.49 3.34
CA ILE A 171 -5.79 21.06 3.19
C ILE A 171 -7.30 20.84 3.29
N ILE A 172 -7.98 21.55 4.20
CA ILE A 172 -9.43 21.39 4.40
C ILE A 172 -10.26 22.43 3.62
N ALA A 173 -9.61 23.34 2.89
CA ALA A 173 -10.25 24.45 2.15
C ALA A 173 -11.15 25.30 3.01
N GLY A 174 -10.69 25.67 4.22
CA GLY A 174 -11.44 26.49 5.15
C GLY A 174 -10.91 26.39 6.58
N THR A 175 -11.63 26.95 7.53
CA THR A 175 -11.28 26.90 8.96
C THR A 175 -11.72 25.61 9.64
N GLU A 176 -12.78 24.99 9.10
CA GLU A 176 -13.40 23.75 9.59
C GLU A 176 -13.66 22.77 8.43
N VAL A 177 -13.82 21.48 8.78
CA VAL A 177 -14.16 20.42 7.82
C VAL A 177 -15.55 20.69 7.24
N ASN A 178 -15.65 20.80 5.93
CA ASN A 178 -16.84 21.23 5.20
C ASN A 178 -16.99 20.51 3.86
N ALA A 179 -17.92 20.98 3.01
CA ALA A 179 -18.19 20.39 1.69
C ALA A 179 -16.96 20.41 0.76
N ASP A 180 -16.19 21.49 0.78
CA ASP A 180 -14.98 21.60 -0.06
C ASP A 180 -13.91 20.63 0.41
N THR A 181 -13.79 20.40 1.72
CA THR A 181 -12.92 19.36 2.28
C THR A 181 -13.28 17.98 1.70
N LEU A 182 -14.58 17.62 1.72
CA LEU A 182 -15.04 16.35 1.19
C LEU A 182 -14.72 16.22 -0.31
N LEU A 183 -14.94 17.27 -1.08
CA LEU A 183 -14.67 17.31 -2.52
C LEU A 183 -13.17 17.18 -2.83
N ILE A 184 -12.29 17.85 -2.08
CA ILE A 184 -10.83 17.74 -2.22
C ILE A 184 -10.39 16.31 -1.91
N PHE A 185 -10.82 15.75 -0.79
CA PHE A 185 -10.45 14.39 -0.40
C PHE A 185 -10.98 13.34 -1.39
N TYR A 186 -12.18 13.55 -1.92
CA TYR A 186 -12.72 12.70 -2.99
C TYR A 186 -11.85 12.72 -4.25
N ASN A 187 -11.44 13.90 -4.72
CA ASN A 187 -10.59 14.02 -5.91
C ASN A 187 -9.18 13.46 -5.67
N LEU A 188 -8.60 13.70 -4.49
CA LEU A 188 -7.33 13.09 -4.10
C LEU A 188 -7.44 11.58 -4.11
N HIS A 189 -8.44 11.01 -3.42
CA HIS A 189 -8.62 9.57 -3.27
C HIS A 189 -8.94 8.88 -4.59
N SER A 190 -9.88 9.42 -5.36
CA SER A 190 -10.42 8.75 -6.56
C SER A 190 -9.63 9.00 -7.84
N SER A 191 -8.73 10.00 -7.86
CA SER A 191 -8.03 10.39 -9.09
C SER A 191 -6.52 10.58 -8.87
N VAL A 192 -6.11 11.53 -8.03
CA VAL A 192 -4.70 11.92 -7.92
C VAL A 192 -3.84 10.79 -7.34
N LEU A 193 -4.23 10.26 -6.18
CA LEU A 193 -3.46 9.22 -5.49
C LEU A 193 -3.39 7.90 -6.28
N PRO A 194 -4.48 7.37 -6.86
CA PRO A 194 -4.42 6.18 -7.70
C PRO A 194 -3.48 6.32 -8.89
N ILE A 195 -3.51 7.47 -9.59
CA ILE A 195 -2.61 7.74 -10.73
C ILE A 195 -1.15 7.76 -10.26
N LEU A 196 -0.84 8.45 -9.17
CA LEU A 196 0.52 8.51 -8.62
C LEU A 196 1.02 7.12 -8.19
N ILE A 197 0.16 6.33 -7.52
CA ILE A 197 0.48 4.96 -7.09
C ILE A 197 0.79 4.09 -8.32
N LEU A 198 -0.02 4.13 -9.38
CA LEU A 198 0.21 3.34 -10.59
C LEU A 198 1.52 3.73 -11.29
N LEU A 199 1.80 5.02 -11.45
CA LEU A 199 3.04 5.50 -12.08
C LEU A 199 4.28 5.09 -11.28
N LEU A 200 4.25 5.29 -9.96
CA LEU A 200 5.37 4.93 -9.09
C LEU A 200 5.53 3.41 -8.97
N MET A 201 4.44 2.64 -8.95
CA MET A 201 4.50 1.18 -8.97
C MET A 201 5.13 0.65 -10.25
N ALA A 202 4.78 1.20 -11.41
CA ALA A 202 5.39 0.85 -12.68
C ALA A 202 6.90 1.16 -12.67
N TYR A 203 7.29 2.33 -12.15
CA TYR A 203 8.69 2.70 -11.99
C TYR A 203 9.42 1.83 -10.97
N HIS A 204 8.78 1.46 -9.85
CA HIS A 204 9.30 0.54 -8.85
C HIS A 204 9.62 -0.83 -9.46
N PHE A 205 8.71 -1.42 -10.21
CA PHE A 205 8.93 -2.70 -10.90
C PHE A 205 10.04 -2.61 -11.95
N TRP A 206 10.07 -1.54 -12.73
CA TRP A 206 11.17 -1.32 -13.68
C TRP A 206 12.53 -1.29 -12.97
N ARG A 207 12.63 -0.61 -11.82
CA ARG A 207 13.86 -0.55 -11.01
C ARG A 207 14.25 -1.91 -10.45
N VAL A 208 13.28 -2.70 -9.94
CA VAL A 208 13.52 -4.08 -9.48
C VAL A 208 14.11 -4.91 -10.62
N ARG A 209 13.50 -4.84 -11.80
CA ARG A 209 13.96 -5.57 -12.99
C ARG A 209 15.37 -5.14 -13.41
N LYS A 210 15.63 -3.83 -13.45
CA LYS A 210 16.95 -3.28 -13.81
C LYS A 210 18.04 -3.70 -12.82
N ALA A 211 17.69 -3.90 -11.55
CA ALA A 211 18.61 -4.36 -10.51
C ALA A 211 18.77 -5.89 -10.44
N GLY A 212 18.30 -6.63 -11.46
CA GLY A 212 18.45 -8.09 -11.56
C GLY A 212 17.39 -8.91 -10.83
N GLY A 213 16.23 -8.32 -10.47
CA GLY A 213 15.12 -9.02 -9.82
C GLY A 213 15.32 -9.23 -8.31
N VAL A 214 14.80 -10.35 -7.78
CA VAL A 214 14.93 -10.70 -6.36
C VAL A 214 16.38 -11.01 -6.01
N ILE A 215 16.86 -10.46 -4.88
CA ILE A 215 18.21 -10.76 -4.37
C ILE A 215 18.31 -12.21 -3.96
N VAL A 216 19.40 -12.84 -4.38
CA VAL A 216 19.84 -14.17 -3.96
C VAL A 216 21.35 -14.17 -3.77
N SER A 217 21.85 -15.01 -2.87
CA SER A 217 23.28 -15.14 -2.61
C SER A 217 24.06 -15.51 -3.87
N ASN A 218 25.27 -14.98 -4.01
CA ASN A 218 26.19 -15.36 -5.07
C ASN A 218 27.03 -16.60 -4.71
N ASP A 219 26.92 -17.08 -3.47
CA ASP A 219 27.73 -18.19 -2.94
C ASP A 219 27.31 -19.58 -3.47
N VAL A 220 26.25 -19.65 -4.28
CA VAL A 220 25.82 -20.89 -4.91
C VAL A 220 26.62 -21.06 -6.20
N GLU A 221 27.47 -22.08 -6.26
CA GLU A 221 28.35 -22.39 -7.39
C GLU A 221 27.57 -22.64 -8.70
N GLU A 222 26.37 -23.24 -8.64
CA GLU A 222 25.50 -23.44 -9.80
C GLU A 222 24.29 -22.50 -9.76
N LYS A 223 24.26 -21.48 -10.62
CA LYS A 223 23.13 -20.59 -10.85
C LYS A 223 22.10 -21.27 -11.77
N LYS A 224 21.34 -22.22 -11.25
CA LYS A 224 20.31 -22.92 -12.05
C LYS A 224 19.23 -21.93 -12.48
N MET A 225 19.11 -21.73 -13.80
CA MET A 225 18.09 -20.90 -14.42
C MET A 225 16.91 -21.76 -14.87
N VAL A 226 15.70 -21.30 -14.59
CA VAL A 226 14.45 -21.95 -15.03
C VAL A 226 13.60 -20.97 -15.83
N PRO A 227 12.79 -21.43 -16.80
CA PRO A 227 11.85 -20.56 -17.50
C PRO A 227 10.87 -19.91 -16.52
N SER A 228 10.59 -18.62 -16.69
CA SER A 228 9.60 -17.93 -15.86
C SER A 228 8.21 -18.56 -15.98
N TYR A 229 7.82 -18.94 -17.18
CA TYR A 229 6.64 -19.78 -17.42
C TYR A 229 7.08 -21.26 -17.63
N PRO A 230 6.51 -22.23 -16.89
CA PRO A 230 5.44 -22.09 -15.88
C PRO A 230 5.90 -21.73 -14.46
N ASN A 231 7.20 -21.82 -14.15
CA ASN A 231 7.73 -21.92 -12.79
C ASN A 231 7.37 -20.74 -11.88
N LEU A 232 7.60 -19.50 -12.31
CA LEU A 232 7.26 -18.30 -11.54
C LEU A 232 5.76 -18.00 -11.64
N VAL A 233 5.22 -18.03 -12.87
CA VAL A 233 3.83 -17.62 -13.15
C VAL A 233 2.81 -18.46 -12.39
N TYR A 234 3.01 -19.77 -12.27
CA TYR A 234 2.10 -20.62 -11.50
C TYR A 234 2.16 -20.33 -10.00
N ARG A 235 3.34 -20.04 -9.46
CA ARG A 235 3.48 -19.66 -8.04
C ARG A 235 2.79 -18.33 -7.73
N GLU A 236 2.95 -17.36 -8.59
CA GLU A 236 2.25 -16.07 -8.49
C GLU A 236 0.74 -16.24 -8.64
N GLY A 237 0.28 -17.10 -9.57
CA GLY A 237 -1.12 -17.44 -9.76
C GLY A 237 -1.75 -18.07 -8.51
N VAL A 238 -1.07 -19.02 -7.86
CA VAL A 238 -1.55 -19.63 -6.61
C VAL A 238 -1.67 -18.59 -5.50
N VAL A 239 -0.63 -17.76 -5.31
CA VAL A 239 -0.66 -16.69 -4.30
C VAL A 239 -1.79 -15.70 -4.58
N ALA A 240 -2.01 -15.33 -5.85
CA ALA A 240 -3.09 -14.44 -6.26
C ALA A 240 -4.47 -15.03 -5.94
N LEU A 241 -4.70 -16.31 -6.29
CA LEU A 241 -5.97 -16.98 -6.01
C LEU A 241 -6.26 -17.10 -4.51
N VAL A 242 -5.25 -17.44 -3.70
CA VAL A 242 -5.39 -17.50 -2.24
C VAL A 242 -5.73 -16.12 -1.68
N LEU A 243 -5.04 -15.08 -2.13
CA LEU A 243 -5.32 -13.70 -1.67
C LEU A 243 -6.74 -13.26 -2.06
N ILE A 244 -7.17 -13.51 -3.30
CA ILE A 244 -8.54 -13.22 -3.75
C ILE A 244 -9.55 -13.97 -2.89
N ALA A 245 -9.33 -15.24 -2.62
CA ALA A 245 -10.21 -16.04 -1.75
C ALA A 245 -10.31 -15.45 -0.34
N ILE A 246 -9.18 -15.01 0.25
CA ILE A 246 -9.17 -14.34 1.56
C ILE A 246 -9.98 -13.03 1.50
N VAL A 247 -9.72 -12.15 0.51
CA VAL A 247 -10.44 -10.88 0.37
C VAL A 247 -11.95 -11.11 0.21
N LEU A 248 -12.35 -12.05 -0.63
CA LEU A 248 -13.76 -12.39 -0.84
C LEU A 248 -14.41 -12.96 0.43
N THR A 249 -13.71 -13.82 1.15
CA THR A 249 -14.19 -14.36 2.43
C THR A 249 -14.48 -13.24 3.43
N PHE A 250 -13.54 -12.30 3.61
CA PHE A 250 -13.76 -11.15 4.48
C PHE A 250 -14.90 -10.25 3.96
N ALA A 251 -14.97 -10.01 2.65
CA ALA A 251 -16.01 -9.18 2.05
C ALA A 251 -17.43 -9.75 2.20
N VAL A 252 -17.55 -11.09 2.29
CA VAL A 252 -18.85 -11.77 2.50
C VAL A 252 -19.20 -11.84 3.99
N LEU A 253 -18.22 -12.13 4.85
CA LEU A 253 -18.46 -12.38 6.28
C LEU A 253 -18.52 -11.11 7.12
N ALA A 254 -17.85 -10.03 6.72
CA ALA A 254 -17.70 -8.81 7.51
C ALA A 254 -18.03 -7.58 6.66
N ASN A 255 -19.08 -6.87 7.05
CA ASN A 255 -19.41 -5.61 6.38
C ASN A 255 -18.35 -4.53 6.67
N ALA A 256 -18.07 -3.71 5.66
CA ALA A 256 -17.30 -2.49 5.84
C ALA A 256 -18.01 -1.59 6.86
N PRO A 257 -17.30 -1.06 7.88
CA PRO A 257 -17.91 -0.22 8.90
C PRO A 257 -18.64 1.00 8.28
N LEU A 258 -19.74 1.38 8.91
CA LEU A 258 -20.47 2.60 8.65
C LEU A 258 -21.20 2.95 9.95
N LEU A 259 -20.88 4.10 10.53
CA LEU A 259 -21.58 4.63 11.69
C LEU A 259 -22.74 5.55 11.25
N ASP A 260 -23.35 6.26 12.21
CA ASP A 260 -24.36 7.27 11.92
C ASP A 260 -23.77 8.43 11.08
N VAL A 261 -24.63 9.15 10.39
CA VAL A 261 -24.24 10.30 9.59
C VAL A 261 -23.49 11.34 10.44
N ALA A 262 -22.50 12.00 9.84
CA ALA A 262 -21.66 12.97 10.52
C ALA A 262 -22.49 14.11 11.17
N ASN A 263 -22.22 14.34 12.45
CA ASN A 263 -22.77 15.46 13.21
C ASN A 263 -21.63 16.29 13.81
N PRO A 264 -21.39 17.50 13.31
CA PRO A 264 -20.32 18.39 13.82
C PRO A 264 -20.51 18.81 15.29
N ASN A 265 -21.75 18.80 15.79
CA ASN A 265 -22.08 19.25 17.14
C ASN A 265 -21.89 18.16 18.22
N TYR A 266 -21.54 16.95 17.82
CA TYR A 266 -21.39 15.81 18.73
C TYR A 266 -20.16 15.01 18.40
N SER A 267 -19.16 14.98 19.28
CA SER A 267 -17.97 14.16 19.13
C SER A 267 -18.14 12.79 19.79
N LEU A 268 -17.58 11.78 19.14
CA LEU A 268 -17.48 10.44 19.75
C LEU A 268 -16.51 10.47 20.93
N ASN A 269 -16.86 9.80 22.01
CA ASN A 269 -15.98 9.62 23.18
C ASN A 269 -15.98 8.15 23.64
N PRO A 270 -14.86 7.43 23.48
CA PRO A 270 -13.61 7.85 22.87
C PRO A 270 -13.66 7.84 21.32
N THR A 271 -12.98 8.80 20.70
CA THR A 271 -12.70 8.79 19.26
C THR A 271 -11.44 8.00 19.00
N LYS A 272 -11.53 6.89 18.26
CA LYS A 272 -10.40 6.05 17.91
C LYS A 272 -9.89 6.37 16.50
N ALA A 273 -8.59 6.58 16.36
CA ALA A 273 -7.95 6.67 15.05
C ALA A 273 -8.06 5.34 14.29
N PRO A 274 -8.01 5.37 12.94
CA PRO A 274 -7.77 4.16 12.17
C PRO A 274 -6.55 3.40 12.70
N TRP A 275 -6.62 2.06 12.71
CA TRP A 275 -5.60 1.21 13.35
C TRP A 275 -4.15 1.50 12.91
N TYR A 276 -3.94 1.90 11.64
CA TYR A 276 -2.61 2.24 11.12
C TYR A 276 -2.08 3.59 11.61
N PHE A 277 -2.90 4.39 12.30
CA PHE A 277 -2.50 5.60 13.03
C PHE A 277 -2.53 5.43 14.56
N ALA A 278 -2.86 4.24 15.07
CA ALA A 278 -2.92 3.99 16.51
C ALA A 278 -1.60 4.34 17.23
N GLY A 279 -0.45 4.12 16.59
CA GLY A 279 0.84 4.51 17.14
C GLY A 279 1.01 6.03 17.29
N ILE A 280 0.50 6.83 16.34
CA ILE A 280 0.49 8.29 16.47
C ILE A 280 -0.49 8.72 17.56
N GLN A 281 -1.66 8.09 17.64
CA GLN A 281 -2.63 8.39 18.70
C GLN A 281 -2.05 8.09 20.08
N GLU A 282 -1.31 7.00 20.25
CA GLU A 282 -0.63 6.69 21.50
C GLU A 282 0.46 7.73 21.84
N LEU A 283 1.25 8.13 20.87
CA LEU A 283 2.24 9.20 21.07
C LEU A 283 1.60 10.54 21.52
N LEU A 284 0.40 10.85 21.00
CA LEU A 284 -0.35 12.07 21.38
C LEU A 284 -0.81 12.06 22.85
N MET A 285 -0.92 10.90 23.48
CA MET A 285 -1.23 10.80 24.91
C MET A 285 -0.03 11.15 25.79
N HIS A 286 1.19 11.09 25.27
CA HIS A 286 2.42 11.28 26.05
C HIS A 286 3.24 12.51 25.63
N PHE A 287 3.07 13.00 24.40
CA PHE A 287 3.87 14.08 23.84
C PHE A 287 3.00 15.20 23.29
N HIS A 288 3.56 16.40 23.27
CA HIS A 288 2.93 17.54 22.61
C HIS A 288 2.64 17.22 21.13
N PRO A 289 1.49 17.64 20.55
CA PRO A 289 1.06 17.26 19.19
C PRO A 289 2.09 17.52 18.08
N PHE A 290 2.89 18.57 18.20
CA PHE A 290 4.01 18.80 17.26
C PHE A 290 5.00 17.64 17.22
N PHE A 291 5.40 17.12 18.38
CA PHE A 291 6.35 16.00 18.44
C PHE A 291 5.69 14.69 18.00
N ALA A 292 4.51 14.39 18.52
CA ALA A 292 3.81 13.14 18.26
C ALA A 292 3.34 13.01 16.81
N GLY A 293 2.73 14.04 16.26
CA GLY A 293 2.10 14.00 14.95
C GLY A 293 3.00 14.41 13.79
N PHE A 294 4.11 15.13 14.06
CA PHE A 294 4.98 15.65 13.00
C PHE A 294 6.45 15.25 13.18
N PHE A 295 7.09 15.69 14.27
CA PHE A 295 8.55 15.57 14.40
C PHE A 295 9.04 14.11 14.49
N ILE A 296 8.44 13.29 15.37
CA ILE A 296 8.86 11.88 15.55
C ILE A 296 8.58 11.05 14.27
N PRO A 297 7.39 11.11 13.65
CA PRO A 297 7.14 10.40 12.40
C PRO A 297 8.07 10.85 11.26
N LEU A 298 8.31 12.15 11.11
CA LEU A 298 9.22 12.69 10.09
C LEU A 298 10.66 12.20 10.32
N LEU A 299 11.15 12.26 11.57
CA LEU A 299 12.49 11.77 11.92
C LEU A 299 12.62 10.28 11.62
N ALA A 300 11.61 9.47 11.95
CA ALA A 300 11.60 8.04 11.65
C ALA A 300 11.67 7.77 10.13
N ILE A 301 10.88 8.49 9.32
CA ILE A 301 10.92 8.39 7.85
C ILE A 301 12.30 8.76 7.31
N ILE A 302 12.89 9.86 7.81
CA ILE A 302 14.24 10.31 7.41
C ILE A 302 15.26 9.23 7.74
N LEU A 303 15.29 8.72 8.97
CA LEU A 303 16.25 7.69 9.40
C LEU A 303 16.12 6.42 8.54
N VAL A 304 14.92 5.94 8.32
CA VAL A 304 14.66 4.75 7.49
C VAL A 304 15.06 5.00 6.03
N SER A 305 14.88 6.23 5.52
CA SER A 305 15.28 6.61 4.16
C SER A 305 16.80 6.61 3.96
N PHE A 306 17.58 6.90 5.01
CA PHE A 306 19.02 6.91 4.94
C PHE A 306 19.69 5.52 5.03
N LEU A 307 18.96 4.49 5.50
CA LEU A 307 19.50 3.14 5.67
C LEU A 307 20.29 2.61 4.46
N PRO A 308 19.79 2.70 3.20
CA PRO A 308 20.50 2.11 2.06
C PRO A 308 21.80 2.83 1.69
N PHE A 309 22.06 4.00 2.26
CA PHE A 309 23.28 4.79 2.01
C PHE A 309 24.36 4.56 3.05
N LEU A 310 24.08 3.77 4.10
CA LEU A 310 25.09 3.35 5.08
C LEU A 310 26.07 2.35 4.46
N LYS A 311 27.29 2.30 4.99
CA LYS A 311 28.31 1.32 4.58
C LYS A 311 28.06 -0.02 5.26
N TYR A 312 27.72 -1.04 4.48
CA TYR A 312 27.53 -2.41 4.96
C TYR A 312 28.80 -3.23 4.70
N ARG A 313 29.24 -4.02 5.69
CA ARG A 313 30.41 -4.90 5.58
C ARG A 313 30.08 -6.15 4.76
N GLU A 314 28.84 -6.64 4.86
CA GLU A 314 28.40 -7.86 4.19
C GLU A 314 27.40 -7.54 3.10
N PRO A 315 27.53 -8.15 1.91
CA PRO A 315 26.57 -7.97 0.84
C PRO A 315 25.21 -8.60 1.21
N ALA A 316 24.13 -8.03 0.66
CA ALA A 316 22.81 -8.59 0.85
C ALA A 316 22.69 -9.98 0.16
N THR A 317 22.20 -10.97 0.90
CA THR A 317 22.03 -12.34 0.40
C THR A 317 20.60 -12.69 0.07
N GLY A 318 19.64 -11.84 0.40
CA GLY A 318 18.22 -12.12 0.27
C GLY A 318 17.69 -13.18 1.25
N LYS A 319 18.50 -13.62 2.21
CA LYS A 319 18.08 -14.50 3.30
C LYS A 319 17.63 -13.66 4.49
N TRP A 320 16.57 -14.09 5.16
CA TRP A 320 16.08 -13.46 6.38
C TRP A 320 17.12 -13.56 7.49
N PHE A 321 17.37 -12.45 8.19
CA PHE A 321 18.27 -12.36 9.34
C PHE A 321 19.65 -12.99 9.09
N HIS A 322 20.24 -12.72 7.91
CA HIS A 322 21.50 -13.37 7.51
C HIS A 322 22.68 -13.03 8.42
N SER A 323 22.82 -11.76 8.87
CA SER A 323 23.93 -11.35 9.71
C SER A 323 23.71 -11.73 11.19
N GLU A 324 24.78 -12.13 11.89
CA GLU A 324 24.72 -12.46 13.33
C GLU A 324 24.27 -11.25 14.17
N ASN A 325 24.72 -10.05 13.81
CA ASN A 325 24.26 -8.81 14.44
C ASN A 325 22.76 -8.55 14.19
N GLY A 326 22.27 -8.84 12.98
CA GLY A 326 20.86 -8.76 12.66
C GLY A 326 20.02 -9.76 13.45
N LYS A 327 20.49 -10.99 13.63
CA LYS A 327 19.84 -12.00 14.49
C LYS A 327 19.81 -11.57 15.96
N SER A 328 20.88 -10.99 16.46
CA SER A 328 20.92 -10.47 17.83
C SER A 328 19.96 -9.29 18.00
N ALA A 329 19.98 -8.32 17.10
CA ALA A 329 19.08 -7.16 17.16
C ALA A 329 17.60 -7.57 17.11
N SER A 330 17.24 -8.54 16.24
CA SER A 330 15.86 -9.03 16.12
C SER A 330 15.34 -9.82 17.31
N LYS A 331 16.21 -10.24 18.25
CA LYS A 331 15.78 -10.87 19.52
C LYS A 331 15.38 -9.86 20.59
N PHE A 332 15.78 -8.60 20.42
CA PHE A 332 15.51 -7.50 21.35
C PHE A 332 14.43 -6.53 20.86
N SER A 333 13.94 -6.69 19.63
CA SER A 333 12.86 -5.91 19.03
C SER A 333 11.53 -6.69 19.05
#